data_e93bd4f71c9ccb1a207507bc932f76d0
#
_entry.id   e93bd4f71c9ccb1a207507bc932f76d0
#
_cell.length_a   1.000
_cell.length_b   1.000
_cell.length_c   1.000
_cell.angle_alpha   90.00
_cell.angle_beta   90.00
_cell.angle_gamma   90.00
#
_symmetry.space_group_name_H-M   'P 1'
#
loop_
_entity.id
_entity.type
_entity.pdbx_description
1 polymer ?
#
loop_
_entity_poly.entity_id
_entity_poly.type
_entity_poly.pdbx_seq_one_letter_code
_entity_poly.pdbx_strand_id
1 'polypeptide(L)'
;MRALEILLERRWILKSREKELYYQIKDELGTVKKFLMEKLGYQVIVNPYLVKVEKMPATPENWMGIQEFTRKIEYVFFCMILMFLEEKEAEEQFVLSELTEYIQGQYREEQIDWTVYQYRRHLIKVIKYCVNCGILNLNDGSEENFARDDTSEVLYENTGVSRYFMKNFTQDIMGYTTPEDQAEKESLSDSDTVKLKQREVEIKSQLEGLKKNITGKQRQEE
;
A
#
# COMPACT_ATOMS: atom_id res chain seq x y z
N MET A 1 3.88 -14.46 19.39
CA MET A 1 3.22 -13.15 19.55
C MET A 1 4.01 -12.02 18.94
N ARG A 2 5.34 -11.99 19.09
CA ARG A 2 6.20 -10.90 18.56
C ARG A 2 6.10 -10.72 17.03
N ALA A 3 6.04 -11.80 16.25
CA ALA A 3 5.90 -11.71 14.79
C ALA A 3 4.59 -11.07 14.35
N LEU A 4 3.48 -11.35 15.03
CA LEU A 4 2.18 -10.74 14.75
C LEU A 4 2.20 -9.22 14.97
N GLU A 5 2.75 -8.76 16.09
CA GLU A 5 2.88 -7.33 16.43
C GLU A 5 3.70 -6.60 15.36
N ILE A 6 4.88 -7.13 15.02
CA ILE A 6 5.75 -6.55 14.00
C ILE A 6 5.05 -6.46 12.64
N LEU A 7 4.35 -7.52 12.23
CA LEU A 7 3.62 -7.56 10.95
C LEU A 7 2.42 -6.59 10.93
N LEU A 8 1.78 -6.35 12.08
CA LEU A 8 0.68 -5.39 12.17
C LEU A 8 1.16 -3.94 12.21
N GLU A 9 2.30 -3.66 12.86
CA GLU A 9 2.85 -2.31 12.98
C GLU A 9 3.56 -1.85 11.71
N ARG A 10 4.36 -2.72 11.08
CA ARG A 10 5.21 -2.37 9.95
C ARG A 10 4.48 -2.53 8.62
N ARG A 11 4.84 -1.70 7.65
CA ARG A 11 4.35 -1.82 6.26
C ARG A 11 4.85 -3.11 5.63
N TRP A 12 6.13 -3.37 5.74
CA TRP A 12 6.85 -4.54 5.27
C TRP A 12 8.14 -4.75 6.04
N ILE A 13 8.75 -5.89 5.82
CA ILE A 13 10.09 -6.24 6.31
C ILE A 13 10.92 -6.57 5.08
N LEU A 14 11.89 -5.72 4.77
CA LEU A 14 12.77 -5.87 3.61
C LEU A 14 13.97 -6.73 3.97
N LYS A 15 14.20 -7.80 3.21
CA LYS A 15 15.35 -8.69 3.40
C LYS A 15 16.68 -7.96 3.24
N SER A 16 16.75 -6.99 2.31
CA SER A 16 17.96 -6.19 2.06
C SER A 16 18.38 -5.34 3.26
N ARG A 17 17.43 -4.89 4.08
CA ARG A 17 17.68 -4.01 5.23
C ARG A 17 17.72 -4.74 6.57
N GLU A 18 16.87 -5.75 6.73
CA GLU A 18 16.66 -6.45 8.01
C GLU A 18 16.66 -7.96 7.81
N LYS A 19 17.78 -8.49 7.29
CA LYS A 19 17.90 -9.89 6.88
C LYS A 19 17.54 -10.89 8.00
N GLU A 20 17.99 -10.65 9.21
CA GLU A 20 17.73 -11.53 10.36
C GLU A 20 16.24 -11.52 10.72
N LEU A 21 15.65 -10.31 10.80
CA LEU A 21 14.24 -10.17 11.09
C LEU A 21 13.36 -10.79 10.00
N TYR A 22 13.75 -10.64 8.71
CA TYR A 22 13.05 -11.27 7.59
C TYR A 22 12.97 -12.80 7.76
N TYR A 23 14.08 -13.45 8.09
CA TYR A 23 14.09 -14.91 8.27
C TYR A 23 13.34 -15.32 9.55
N GLN A 24 13.52 -14.60 10.66
CA GLN A 24 12.78 -14.86 11.88
C GLN A 24 11.27 -14.82 11.64
N ILE A 25 10.77 -13.76 10.98
CA ILE A 25 9.35 -13.64 10.69
C ILE A 25 8.88 -14.73 9.73
N LYS A 26 9.70 -15.08 8.73
CA LYS A 26 9.38 -16.17 7.79
C LYS A 26 9.23 -17.52 8.50
N ASP A 27 10.06 -17.83 9.48
CA ASP A 27 10.01 -19.07 10.24
C ASP A 27 8.79 -19.10 11.19
N GLU A 28 8.44 -17.98 11.81
CA GLU A 28 7.27 -17.85 12.68
C GLU A 28 5.94 -17.71 11.90
N LEU A 29 6.00 -17.48 10.58
CA LEU A 29 4.83 -17.15 9.79
C LEU A 29 3.75 -18.23 9.79
N GLY A 30 4.13 -19.51 9.86
CA GLY A 30 3.20 -20.64 9.89
C GLY A 30 2.17 -20.55 11.01
N THR A 31 2.56 -19.98 12.16
CA THR A 31 1.68 -19.81 13.31
C THR A 31 0.76 -18.60 13.21
N VAL A 32 1.23 -17.50 12.60
CA VAL A 32 0.49 -16.24 12.56
C VAL A 32 -0.33 -16.06 11.28
N LYS A 33 0.08 -16.67 10.17
CA LYS A 33 -0.56 -16.54 8.87
C LYS A 33 -2.04 -16.92 8.91
N LYS A 34 -2.35 -18.05 9.55
CA LYS A 34 -3.73 -18.53 9.69
C LYS A 34 -4.60 -17.52 10.43
N PHE A 35 -4.08 -16.96 11.52
CA PHE A 35 -4.79 -15.93 12.30
C PHE A 35 -5.03 -14.65 11.46
N LEU A 36 -3.99 -14.15 10.75
CA LEU A 36 -4.11 -12.98 9.90
C LEU A 36 -5.17 -13.15 8.81
N MET A 37 -5.20 -14.32 8.16
CA MET A 37 -6.14 -14.60 7.08
C MET A 37 -7.56 -14.88 7.60
N GLU A 38 -7.72 -15.74 8.61
CA GLU A 38 -9.04 -16.19 9.06
C GLU A 38 -9.75 -15.21 10.00
N LYS A 39 -9.00 -14.48 10.81
CA LYS A 39 -9.57 -13.55 11.80
C LYS A 39 -9.60 -12.11 11.35
N LEU A 40 -8.57 -11.67 10.61
CA LEU A 40 -8.45 -10.27 10.18
C LEU A 40 -8.73 -10.09 8.68
N GLY A 41 -8.84 -11.18 7.91
CA GLY A 41 -9.02 -11.10 6.46
C GLY A 41 -7.82 -10.55 5.71
N TYR A 42 -6.65 -10.47 6.35
CA TYR A 42 -5.45 -9.89 5.76
C TYR A 42 -4.67 -10.92 4.95
N GLN A 43 -4.27 -10.53 3.74
CA GLN A 43 -3.38 -11.33 2.92
C GLN A 43 -1.92 -11.14 3.36
N VAL A 44 -1.12 -12.20 3.25
CA VAL A 44 0.30 -12.17 3.58
C VAL A 44 1.11 -12.46 2.33
N ILE A 45 1.91 -11.49 1.91
CA ILE A 45 2.86 -11.59 0.80
C ILE A 45 4.22 -11.99 1.37
N VAL A 46 4.79 -13.06 0.84
CA VAL A 46 6.15 -13.51 1.15
C VAL A 46 6.86 -13.84 -0.14
N ASN A 47 7.95 -13.17 -0.39
CA ASN A 47 8.78 -13.41 -1.57
C ASN A 47 10.27 -13.23 -1.21
N PRO A 48 11.22 -13.42 -2.14
CA PRO A 48 12.64 -13.28 -1.84
C PRO A 48 13.10 -11.90 -1.35
N TYR A 49 12.29 -10.86 -1.52
CA TYR A 49 12.64 -9.47 -1.21
C TYR A 49 12.05 -8.99 0.12
N LEU A 50 10.81 -9.42 0.44
CA LEU A 50 10.08 -8.88 1.58
C LEU A 50 9.04 -9.86 2.16
N VAL A 51 8.63 -9.55 3.41
CA VAL A 51 7.37 -10.02 4.01
C VAL A 51 6.47 -8.82 4.25
N LYS A 52 5.22 -8.89 3.79
CA LYS A 52 4.21 -7.84 3.92
C LYS A 52 2.86 -8.43 4.30
N VAL A 53 2.13 -7.72 5.15
CA VAL A 53 0.70 -7.98 5.39
C VAL A 53 -0.11 -6.87 4.71
N GLU A 54 -1.03 -7.24 3.83
CA GLU A 54 -1.95 -6.31 3.21
C GLU A 54 -3.10 -5.99 4.16
N LYS A 55 -2.99 -4.83 4.81
CA LYS A 55 -3.96 -4.34 5.78
C LYS A 55 -4.97 -3.46 5.05
N MET A 56 -6.20 -3.96 4.89
CA MET A 56 -7.27 -3.18 4.30
C MET A 56 -8.23 -2.74 5.40
N PRO A 57 -8.37 -1.44 5.64
CA PRO A 57 -9.40 -0.94 6.54
C PRO A 57 -10.78 -1.14 5.91
N ALA A 58 -11.78 -1.43 6.72
CA ALA A 58 -13.18 -1.53 6.26
C ALA A 58 -13.70 -0.17 5.78
N THR A 59 -13.23 0.91 6.39
CA THR A 59 -13.56 2.28 6.02
C THR A 59 -12.28 3.09 5.98
N PRO A 60 -11.99 3.80 4.87
CA PRO A 60 -10.82 4.67 4.79
C PRO A 60 -11.00 5.90 5.68
N GLU A 61 -9.95 6.24 6.42
CA GLU A 61 -9.89 7.38 7.32
C GLU A 61 -8.78 8.35 6.90
N ASN A 62 -8.96 9.64 7.11
CA ASN A 62 -8.01 10.66 6.69
C ASN A 62 -6.59 10.48 7.25
N TRP A 63 -6.46 9.87 8.43
CA TRP A 63 -5.18 9.61 9.07
C TRP A 63 -4.40 8.40 8.49
N MET A 64 -5.05 7.60 7.63
CA MET A 64 -4.43 6.40 7.02
C MET A 64 -3.53 6.73 5.81
N GLY A 65 -3.53 7.97 5.36
CA GLY A 65 -2.64 8.44 4.30
C GLY A 65 -1.16 8.46 4.72
N ILE A 66 -0.30 8.83 3.79
CA ILE A 66 1.13 9.04 4.07
C ILE A 66 1.25 10.31 4.89
N GLN A 67 1.63 10.16 6.17
CA GLN A 67 1.65 11.26 7.14
C GLN A 67 2.65 12.38 6.76
N GLU A 68 3.71 12.01 6.08
CA GLU A 68 4.71 12.93 5.58
C GLU A 68 4.17 13.83 4.46
N PHE A 69 3.13 13.39 3.72
CA PHE A 69 2.61 14.13 2.57
C PHE A 69 1.53 15.11 3.01
N THR A 70 1.71 16.37 2.68
CA THR A 70 0.81 17.45 3.05
C THR A 70 0.12 18.14 1.86
N ARG A 71 0.54 17.79 0.64
CA ARG A 71 0.06 18.39 -0.60
C ARG A 71 -0.29 17.31 -1.63
N LYS A 72 -1.33 17.58 -2.45
CA LYS A 72 -1.75 16.69 -3.56
C LYS A 72 -0.58 16.36 -4.49
N ILE A 73 0.23 17.36 -4.83
CA ILE A 73 1.37 17.20 -5.73
C ILE A 73 2.40 16.15 -5.24
N GLU A 74 2.55 15.98 -3.93
CA GLU A 74 3.46 14.97 -3.35
C GLU A 74 2.94 13.56 -3.63
N TYR A 75 1.63 13.32 -3.58
CA TYR A 75 1.02 12.05 -3.99
C TYR A 75 1.15 11.82 -5.49
N VAL A 76 0.98 12.87 -6.30
CA VAL A 76 1.16 12.81 -7.76
C VAL A 76 2.60 12.40 -8.08
N PHE A 77 3.60 13.07 -7.51
CA PHE A 77 5.00 12.71 -7.71
C PHE A 77 5.30 11.29 -7.24
N PHE A 78 4.72 10.87 -6.14
CA PHE A 78 4.88 9.51 -5.64
C PHE A 78 4.33 8.46 -6.63
N CYS A 79 3.12 8.67 -7.16
CA CYS A 79 2.56 7.78 -8.18
C CYS A 79 3.42 7.75 -9.44
N MET A 80 3.93 8.90 -9.90
CA MET A 80 4.82 8.96 -11.06
C MET A 80 6.15 8.26 -10.83
N ILE A 81 6.73 8.37 -9.62
CA ILE A 81 7.91 7.61 -9.25
C ILE A 81 7.63 6.10 -9.31
N LEU A 82 6.49 5.64 -8.77
CA LEU A 82 6.14 4.22 -8.84
C LEU A 82 5.96 3.74 -10.30
N MET A 83 5.34 4.56 -11.17
CA MET A 83 5.21 4.25 -12.59
C MET A 83 6.57 4.19 -13.29
N PHE A 84 7.45 5.15 -13.05
CA PHE A 84 8.81 5.17 -13.57
C PHE A 84 9.60 3.92 -13.17
N LEU A 85 9.49 3.51 -11.90
CA LEU A 85 10.18 2.33 -11.39
C LEU A 85 9.60 1.01 -11.91
N GLU A 86 8.34 0.98 -12.35
CA GLU A 86 7.76 -0.22 -12.98
C GLU A 86 8.35 -0.51 -14.36
N GLU A 87 8.86 0.52 -15.06
CA GLU A 87 9.56 0.40 -16.34
C GLU A 87 11.03 -0.03 -16.18
N LYS A 88 11.56 -0.04 -14.95
CA LYS A 88 12.96 -0.36 -14.63
C LYS A 88 13.10 -1.72 -13.94
N GLU A 89 14.19 -2.40 -14.24
CA GLU A 89 14.52 -3.66 -13.56
C GLU A 89 14.96 -3.43 -12.10
N ALA A 90 14.90 -4.48 -11.29
CA ALA A 90 15.46 -4.44 -9.95
C ALA A 90 16.99 -4.27 -10.03
N GLU A 91 17.56 -3.45 -9.14
CA GLU A 91 18.98 -3.08 -9.09
C GLU A 91 19.45 -2.17 -10.25
N GLU A 92 18.51 -1.76 -11.14
CA GLU A 92 18.81 -0.78 -12.17
C GLU A 92 19.02 0.60 -11.55
N GLN A 93 20.12 1.25 -11.96
CA GLN A 93 20.47 2.59 -11.52
C GLN A 93 19.97 3.64 -12.51
N PHE A 94 19.63 4.81 -12.00
CA PHE A 94 19.20 5.96 -12.79
C PHE A 94 19.61 7.26 -12.09
N VAL A 95 19.72 8.32 -12.87
CA VAL A 95 20.02 9.65 -12.36
C VAL A 95 18.73 10.47 -12.15
N LEU A 96 18.81 11.45 -11.27
CA LEU A 96 17.66 12.29 -10.93
C LEU A 96 17.09 13.02 -12.14
N SER A 97 17.90 13.43 -13.09
CA SER A 97 17.46 14.08 -14.34
C SER A 97 16.53 13.18 -15.16
N GLU A 98 16.80 11.86 -15.28
CA GLU A 98 15.89 10.92 -15.96
C GLU A 98 14.50 10.91 -15.32
N LEU A 99 14.44 10.89 -13.98
CA LEU A 99 13.19 10.91 -13.24
C LEU A 99 12.43 12.24 -13.43
N THR A 100 13.14 13.38 -13.38
CA THR A 100 12.52 14.70 -13.56
C THR A 100 11.99 14.90 -14.98
N GLU A 101 12.71 14.43 -15.99
CA GLU A 101 12.26 14.43 -17.39
C GLU A 101 11.01 13.55 -17.58
N TYR A 102 11.02 12.33 -17.00
CA TYR A 102 9.86 11.45 -17.03
C TYR A 102 8.62 12.11 -16.40
N ILE A 103 8.75 12.68 -15.20
CA ILE A 103 7.65 13.35 -14.51
C ILE A 103 7.12 14.52 -15.36
N GLN A 104 8.00 15.34 -15.92
CA GLN A 104 7.64 16.47 -16.77
C GLN A 104 6.90 16.03 -18.05
N GLY A 105 7.31 14.90 -18.63
CA GLY A 105 6.67 14.33 -19.82
C GLY A 105 5.29 13.69 -19.54
N GLN A 106 5.08 13.14 -18.36
CA GLN A 106 3.84 12.43 -17.99
C GLN A 106 2.78 13.33 -17.37
N TYR A 107 3.19 14.37 -16.61
CA TYR A 107 2.23 15.25 -15.92
C TYR A 107 1.61 16.26 -16.88
N ARG A 108 0.30 16.17 -17.07
CA ARG A 108 -0.44 16.96 -18.06
C ARG A 108 -1.38 18.04 -17.47
N GLU A 109 -1.62 18.01 -16.15
CA GLU A 109 -2.52 18.98 -15.52
C GLU A 109 -1.94 20.40 -15.52
N GLU A 110 -0.63 20.52 -15.32
CA GLU A 110 0.13 21.78 -15.41
C GLU A 110 1.57 21.51 -15.84
N GLN A 111 2.21 22.50 -16.42
CA GLN A 111 3.62 22.37 -16.80
C GLN A 111 4.50 22.51 -15.55
N ILE A 112 5.25 21.44 -15.24
CA ILE A 112 6.22 21.48 -14.14
C ILE A 112 7.47 22.20 -14.62
N ASP A 113 7.84 23.24 -13.90
CA ASP A 113 9.09 23.99 -14.10
C ASP A 113 10.04 23.70 -12.93
N TRP A 114 11.08 22.91 -13.20
CA TRP A 114 12.06 22.51 -12.19
C TRP A 114 12.95 23.66 -11.71
N THR A 115 12.95 24.83 -12.38
CA THR A 115 13.59 26.03 -11.86
C THR A 115 12.88 26.58 -10.63
N VAL A 116 11.59 26.26 -10.47
CA VAL A 116 10.78 26.66 -9.31
C VAL A 116 11.12 25.80 -8.11
N TYR A 117 11.66 26.43 -7.07
CA TYR A 117 12.09 25.79 -5.83
C TYR A 117 11.02 24.91 -5.16
N GLN A 118 9.75 25.31 -5.22
CA GLN A 118 8.66 24.57 -4.57
C GLN A 118 8.48 23.17 -5.15
N TYR A 119 8.54 23.00 -6.50
CA TYR A 119 8.44 21.69 -7.13
C TYR A 119 9.61 20.79 -6.72
N ARG A 120 10.83 21.31 -6.75
CA ARG A 120 12.02 20.57 -6.30
C ARG A 120 11.88 20.11 -4.85
N ARG A 121 11.43 21.00 -3.96
CA ARG A 121 11.23 20.67 -2.55
C ARG A 121 10.20 19.56 -2.34
N HIS A 122 9.09 19.59 -3.07
CA HIS A 122 8.07 18.54 -3.00
C HIS A 122 8.61 17.23 -3.54
N LEU A 123 9.32 17.24 -4.67
CA LEU A 123 9.94 16.04 -5.24
C LEU A 123 10.94 15.42 -4.27
N ILE A 124 11.87 16.19 -3.73
CA ILE A 124 12.87 15.71 -2.76
C ILE A 124 12.23 15.10 -1.52
N LYS A 125 11.15 15.70 -1.03
CA LYS A 125 10.40 15.14 0.10
C LYS A 125 9.85 13.75 -0.23
N VAL A 126 9.31 13.57 -1.43
CA VAL A 126 8.78 12.29 -1.89
C VAL A 126 9.90 11.27 -2.12
N ILE A 127 11.02 11.67 -2.73
CA ILE A 127 12.17 10.79 -2.92
C ILE A 127 12.73 10.33 -1.56
N LYS A 128 12.91 11.23 -0.59
CA LYS A 128 13.32 10.87 0.79
C LYS A 128 12.37 9.84 1.41
N TYR A 129 11.08 10.00 1.19
CA TYR A 129 10.11 9.00 1.63
C TYR A 129 10.34 7.65 0.94
N CYS A 130 10.57 7.62 -0.39
CA CYS A 130 10.87 6.40 -1.14
C CYS A 130 12.16 5.72 -0.63
N VAL A 131 13.20 6.50 -0.35
CA VAL A 131 14.45 6.00 0.23
C VAL A 131 14.20 5.45 1.64
N ASN A 132 13.47 6.15 2.49
CA ASN A 132 13.16 5.71 3.86
C ASN A 132 12.33 4.42 3.86
N CYS A 133 11.35 4.28 2.96
CA CYS A 133 10.56 3.07 2.79
C CYS A 133 11.35 1.91 2.15
N GLY A 134 12.52 2.17 1.54
CA GLY A 134 13.33 1.18 0.86
C GLY A 134 12.86 0.85 -0.56
N ILE A 135 12.07 1.73 -1.17
CA ILE A 135 11.70 1.67 -2.59
C ILE A 135 12.90 2.03 -3.46
N LEU A 136 13.69 3.01 -3.01
CA LEU A 136 14.93 3.46 -3.63
C LEU A 136 16.11 3.28 -2.69
N ASN A 137 17.29 3.05 -3.28
CA ASN A 137 18.58 3.26 -2.62
C ASN A 137 19.22 4.52 -3.20
N LEU A 138 19.84 5.32 -2.34
CA LEU A 138 20.70 6.43 -2.72
C LEU A 138 22.12 5.88 -2.86
N ASN A 139 22.70 5.92 -4.06
CA ASN A 139 24.04 5.37 -4.33
C ASN A 139 25.10 6.45 -4.34
N ASP A 140 24.78 7.64 -4.87
CA ASP A 140 25.72 8.78 -4.89
C ASP A 140 24.97 10.13 -4.97
N GLY A 141 25.62 11.18 -4.50
CA GLY A 141 25.10 12.54 -4.51
C GLY A 141 24.28 12.89 -3.25
N SER A 142 23.66 14.07 -3.28
CA SER A 142 22.85 14.58 -2.19
C SER A 142 21.56 15.22 -2.73
N GLU A 143 20.43 14.75 -2.27
CA GLU A 143 19.11 15.30 -2.62
C GLU A 143 18.98 16.78 -2.21
N GLU A 144 19.69 17.21 -1.17
CA GLU A 144 19.68 18.58 -0.69
C GLU A 144 20.35 19.56 -1.67
N ASN A 145 21.32 19.07 -2.46
CA ASN A 145 21.96 19.86 -3.50
C ASN A 145 20.95 20.17 -4.62
N PHE A 146 20.19 19.18 -5.09
CA PHE A 146 19.13 19.41 -6.09
C PHE A 146 18.05 20.38 -5.61
N ALA A 147 17.72 20.37 -4.33
CA ALA A 147 16.78 21.35 -3.79
C ALA A 147 17.26 22.81 -3.99
N ARG A 148 18.58 23.03 -4.01
CA ARG A 148 19.21 24.36 -4.18
C ARG A 148 19.57 24.66 -5.63
N ASP A 149 20.02 23.65 -6.35
CA ASP A 149 20.52 23.73 -7.72
C ASP A 149 19.91 22.61 -8.55
N ASP A 150 19.11 22.98 -9.55
CA ASP A 150 18.38 22.08 -10.44
C ASP A 150 19.31 21.31 -11.39
N THR A 151 20.57 21.68 -11.48
CA THR A 151 21.60 20.99 -12.28
C THR A 151 22.33 19.88 -11.50
N SER A 152 22.08 19.77 -10.19
CA SER A 152 22.74 18.77 -9.36
C SER A 152 22.22 17.37 -9.65
N GLU A 153 23.13 16.44 -9.95
CA GLU A 153 22.78 15.04 -10.18
C GLU A 153 22.87 14.22 -8.90
N VAL A 154 21.96 13.24 -8.81
CA VAL A 154 21.90 12.25 -7.73
C VAL A 154 21.65 10.90 -8.35
N LEU A 155 22.40 9.88 -7.95
CA LEU A 155 22.30 8.51 -8.45
C LEU A 155 21.44 7.66 -7.50
N TYR A 156 20.39 7.10 -8.03
CA TYR A 156 19.51 6.18 -7.32
C TYR A 156 19.55 4.78 -7.93
N GLU A 157 19.04 3.82 -7.17
CA GLU A 157 18.87 2.45 -7.58
C GLU A 157 17.44 1.97 -7.24
N ASN A 158 16.79 1.32 -8.21
CA ASN A 158 15.50 0.66 -8.01
C ASN A 158 15.69 -0.62 -7.18
N THR A 159 15.07 -0.71 -6.02
CA THR A 159 15.13 -1.93 -5.19
C THR A 159 14.21 -3.06 -5.67
N GLY A 160 13.34 -2.79 -6.66
CA GLY A 160 12.35 -3.73 -7.18
C GLY A 160 11.16 -4.00 -6.26
N VAL A 161 11.04 -3.28 -5.13
CA VAL A 161 9.93 -3.47 -4.19
C VAL A 161 8.76 -2.50 -4.41
N SER A 162 8.91 -1.53 -5.32
CA SER A 162 7.88 -0.54 -5.69
C SER A 162 6.53 -1.17 -5.99
N ARG A 163 6.53 -2.27 -6.78
CA ARG A 163 5.34 -3.05 -7.16
C ARG A 163 4.55 -3.63 -6.00
N TYR A 164 5.16 -3.78 -4.83
CA TYR A 164 4.49 -4.27 -3.63
C TYR A 164 3.99 -3.13 -2.73
N PHE A 165 4.20 -1.88 -3.11
CA PHE A 165 3.73 -0.73 -2.34
C PHE A 165 2.21 -0.60 -2.44
N MET A 166 1.69 -0.62 -3.66
CA MET A 166 0.25 -0.60 -3.93
C MET A 166 -0.34 -2.00 -3.74
N LYS A 167 -1.62 -2.05 -3.35
CA LYS A 167 -2.39 -3.28 -3.43
C LYS A 167 -2.69 -3.58 -4.90
N ASN A 168 -2.67 -4.85 -5.29
CA ASN A 168 -3.21 -5.25 -6.58
C ASN A 168 -4.74 -5.08 -6.53
N PHE A 169 -5.28 -4.24 -7.40
CA PHE A 169 -6.71 -4.10 -7.57
C PHE A 169 -7.23 -5.27 -8.41
N THR A 170 -8.37 -5.82 -8.03
CA THR A 170 -9.02 -6.92 -8.76
C THR A 170 -9.86 -6.42 -9.92
N GLN A 171 -10.18 -5.14 -9.92
CA GLN A 171 -10.96 -4.45 -10.96
C GLN A 171 -10.18 -3.24 -11.47
N ASP A 172 -10.63 -2.70 -12.61
CA ASP A 172 -10.08 -1.45 -13.15
C ASP A 172 -10.25 -0.32 -12.13
N ILE A 173 -9.12 0.27 -11.72
CA ILE A 173 -9.08 1.38 -10.76
C ILE A 173 -9.91 2.58 -11.21
N MET A 174 -10.06 2.78 -12.53
CA MET A 174 -10.88 3.86 -13.10
C MET A 174 -12.38 3.63 -12.91
N GLY A 175 -12.77 2.42 -12.54
CA GLY A 175 -14.16 2.07 -12.21
C GLY A 175 -14.60 2.50 -10.80
N TYR A 176 -13.67 2.98 -9.96
CA TYR A 176 -13.99 3.45 -8.60
C TYR A 176 -14.30 4.94 -8.63
N THR A 177 -15.40 5.33 -7.98
CA THR A 177 -15.82 6.74 -7.90
C THR A 177 -15.52 7.36 -6.55
N THR A 178 -15.48 6.55 -5.49
CA THR A 178 -15.17 6.98 -4.13
C THR A 178 -14.27 5.95 -3.43
N PRO A 179 -13.57 6.34 -2.34
CA PRO A 179 -12.81 5.39 -1.52
C PRO A 179 -13.68 4.27 -0.92
N GLU A 180 -14.95 4.58 -0.57
CA GLU A 180 -15.91 3.62 -0.04
C GLU A 180 -16.34 2.60 -1.11
N ASP A 181 -16.60 3.06 -2.34
CA ASP A 181 -16.88 2.22 -3.51
C ASP A 181 -15.74 1.24 -3.81
N GLN A 182 -14.50 1.73 -3.71
CA GLN A 182 -13.30 0.88 -3.83
C GLN A 182 -13.28 -0.21 -2.75
N ALA A 183 -13.47 0.17 -1.48
CA ALA A 183 -13.42 -0.77 -0.37
C ALA A 183 -14.52 -1.85 -0.50
N GLU A 184 -15.73 -1.47 -0.93
CA GLU A 184 -16.82 -2.39 -1.15
C GLU A 184 -16.55 -3.35 -2.30
N LYS A 185 -16.16 -2.84 -3.49
CA LYS A 185 -15.92 -3.67 -4.68
C LYS A 185 -14.72 -4.62 -4.48
N GLU A 186 -13.64 -4.15 -3.86
CA GLU A 186 -12.49 -5.00 -3.53
C GLU A 186 -12.83 -6.09 -2.51
N SER A 187 -13.69 -5.80 -1.53
CA SER A 187 -14.17 -6.79 -0.56
C SER A 187 -15.05 -7.87 -1.20
N LEU A 188 -15.81 -7.52 -2.23
CA LEU A 188 -16.70 -8.45 -2.96
C LEU A 188 -15.93 -9.38 -3.90
N SER A 189 -14.74 -9.00 -4.33
CA SER A 189 -13.95 -9.78 -5.29
C SER A 189 -13.17 -10.94 -4.65
N ASP A 190 -12.94 -10.91 -3.35
CA ASP A 190 -12.36 -12.04 -2.62
C ASP A 190 -13.42 -13.14 -2.47
N SER A 191 -13.19 -14.31 -3.12
CA SER A 191 -14.15 -15.44 -3.11
C SER A 191 -14.53 -15.90 -1.69
N ASP A 192 -13.64 -15.67 -0.72
CA ASP A 192 -13.88 -16.02 0.68
C ASP A 192 -14.71 -14.96 1.41
N THR A 193 -14.63 -13.69 1.00
CA THR A 193 -15.47 -12.61 1.52
C THR A 193 -16.91 -12.74 1.01
N VAL A 194 -17.09 -13.20 -0.24
CA VAL A 194 -18.42 -13.52 -0.78
C VAL A 194 -19.05 -14.68 0.00
N LYS A 195 -18.29 -15.71 0.32
CA LYS A 195 -18.75 -16.83 1.16
C LYS A 195 -19.08 -16.40 2.59
N LEU A 196 -18.29 -15.48 3.17
CA LEU A 196 -18.57 -14.93 4.51
C LEU A 196 -19.83 -14.06 4.52
N LYS A 197 -20.04 -13.21 3.51
CA LYS A 197 -21.29 -12.42 3.38
C LYS A 197 -22.50 -13.33 3.13
N GLN A 198 -22.39 -14.36 2.31
CA GLN A 198 -23.46 -15.35 2.12
C GLN A 198 -23.80 -16.06 3.44
N ARG A 199 -22.79 -16.48 4.21
CA ARG A 199 -22.99 -17.05 5.56
C ARG A 199 -23.62 -16.05 6.53
N GLU A 200 -23.23 -14.79 6.50
CA GLU A 200 -23.82 -13.76 7.36
C GLU A 200 -25.30 -13.54 7.04
N VAL A 201 -25.68 -13.48 5.76
CA VAL A 201 -27.09 -13.41 5.32
C VAL A 201 -27.85 -14.64 5.73
N GLU A 202 -27.26 -15.82 5.61
CA GLU A 202 -27.88 -17.09 6.00
C GLU A 202 -28.10 -17.17 7.53
N ILE A 203 -27.12 -16.75 8.33
CA ILE A 203 -27.22 -16.66 9.79
C ILE A 203 -28.30 -15.64 10.21
N LYS A 204 -28.35 -14.47 9.57
CA LYS A 204 -29.40 -13.46 9.82
C LYS A 204 -30.80 -14.01 9.53
N SER A 205 -30.96 -14.71 8.41
CA SER A 205 -32.21 -15.36 8.04
C SER A 205 -32.64 -16.44 9.05
N GLN A 206 -31.68 -17.27 9.51
CA GLN A 206 -31.94 -18.29 10.54
C GLN A 206 -32.33 -17.67 11.89
N LEU A 207 -31.65 -16.57 12.30
CA LEU A 207 -31.95 -15.81 13.51
C LEU A 207 -33.39 -15.20 13.45
N GLU A 208 -33.77 -14.64 12.31
CA GLU A 208 -35.16 -14.14 12.13
C GLU A 208 -36.21 -15.24 12.17
N GLY A 209 -35.92 -16.40 11.58
CA GLY A 209 -36.76 -17.59 11.66
C GLY A 209 -36.92 -18.06 13.11
N LEU A 210 -35.83 -18.12 13.88
CA LEU A 210 -35.89 -18.49 15.30
C LEU A 210 -36.65 -17.47 16.16
N LYS A 211 -36.46 -16.15 15.91
CA LYS A 211 -37.21 -15.10 16.58
C LYS A 211 -38.73 -15.23 16.31
N LYS A 212 -39.17 -15.48 15.06
CA LYS A 212 -40.56 -15.69 14.72
C LYS A 212 -41.16 -16.93 15.42
N ASN A 213 -40.39 -18.01 15.51
CA ASN A 213 -40.81 -19.23 16.20
C ASN A 213 -40.96 -19.04 17.72
N ILE A 214 -40.08 -18.24 18.36
CA ILE A 214 -40.17 -17.92 19.79
C ILE A 214 -41.41 -17.04 20.05
N THR A 215 -41.63 -16.01 19.24
CA THR A 215 -42.80 -15.11 19.35
C THR A 215 -44.10 -15.82 19.05
N GLY A 216 -44.11 -16.82 18.14
CA GLY A 216 -45.28 -17.66 17.83
C GLY A 216 -45.64 -18.63 18.98
N LYS A 217 -44.64 -19.17 19.70
CA LYS A 217 -44.89 -20.04 20.87
C LYS A 217 -45.41 -19.26 22.08
N GLN A 218 -44.91 -18.05 22.31
CA GLN A 218 -45.40 -17.19 23.40
C GLN A 218 -46.89 -16.75 23.25
N ARG A 219 -47.40 -16.69 21.98
CA ARG A 219 -48.80 -16.38 21.70
C ARG A 219 -49.74 -17.57 21.81
N GLN A 220 -49.25 -18.80 21.95
CA GLN A 220 -50.06 -20.00 22.14
C GLN A 220 -50.16 -20.43 23.61
N GLU A 221 -49.39 -19.80 24.48
CA GLU A 221 -49.38 -20.05 25.93
C GLU A 221 -50.13 -18.96 26.74
N GLU A 222 -50.70 -17.93 26.06
CA GLU A 222 -51.66 -16.97 26.63
C GLU A 222 -53.10 -17.33 26.17
#